data_1381e55bc6c9e88d014414b27459e63a
#
_entry.id   1381e55bc6c9e88d014414b27459e63a
#
_cell.length_a   1.000
_cell.length_b   1.000
_cell.length_c   1.000
_cell.angle_alpha   90.00
_cell.angle_beta   90.00
_cell.angle_gamma   90.00
#
_symmetry.space_group_name_H-M   'P 1'
#
loop_
_entity.id
_entity.type
_entity.pdbx_description
1 polymer ?
#
loop_
_entity_poly.entity_id
_entity_poly.type
_entity_poly.pdbx_seq_one_letter_code
_entity_poly.pdbx_strand_id
1 'polypeptide(L)'
;MYPTVAMVHNVGEKRRKQQLNDRPYFLCEYAHAMGVGPGNAEAYWREIYRYDSMMGGCVWEMVDHAVLHKDGSYTYGGDHGEWEHDGNFCVDGLFYPDRRPSTGADIVRFLYRPIRVSHLSGDRFEVFNTTAFSMNRYELTFRWNDGSVEVLVPDTPPLSRTEVR
;
A
#
# COMPACT_ATOMS: atom_id res chain seq x y z
N MET A 1 15.30 2.86 10.57
CA MET A 1 15.86 2.71 9.20
C MET A 1 14.87 1.94 8.36
N TYR A 2 14.49 2.48 7.22
CA TYR A 2 13.55 1.85 6.29
C TYR A 2 14.23 0.69 5.56
N PRO A 3 13.66 -0.52 5.58
CA PRO A 3 14.23 -1.65 4.88
C PRO A 3 14.09 -1.44 3.36
N THR A 4 15.08 -1.89 2.61
CA THR A 4 14.95 -1.98 1.14
C THR A 4 14.09 -3.19 0.76
N VAL A 5 13.56 -3.21 -0.47
CA VAL A 5 12.83 -4.39 -1.01
C VAL A 5 13.69 -5.65 -0.93
N ALA A 6 14.98 -5.55 -1.22
CA ALA A 6 15.91 -6.68 -1.12
C ALA A 6 16.05 -7.19 0.33
N MET A 7 16.06 -6.28 1.32
CA MET A 7 16.06 -6.70 2.73
C MET A 7 14.79 -7.44 3.11
N VAL A 8 13.62 -6.95 2.66
CA VAL A 8 12.34 -7.63 2.90
C VAL A 8 12.32 -9.00 2.25
N HIS A 9 12.78 -9.13 1.01
CA HIS A 9 12.95 -10.41 0.34
C HIS A 9 13.85 -11.38 1.16
N ASN A 10 15.02 -10.91 1.59
CA ASN A 10 15.97 -11.74 2.34
C ASN A 10 15.41 -12.21 3.68
N VAL A 11 14.64 -11.36 4.37
CA VAL A 11 13.94 -11.74 5.60
C VAL A 11 12.90 -12.82 5.29
N GLY A 12 12.08 -12.64 4.27
CA GLY A 12 11.08 -13.63 3.84
C GLY A 12 11.71 -14.98 3.51
N GLU A 13 12.78 -14.99 2.71
CA GLU A 13 13.53 -16.21 2.37
C GLU A 13 14.13 -16.90 3.60
N LYS A 14 14.74 -16.14 4.50
CA LYS A 14 15.28 -16.69 5.75
C LYS A 14 14.20 -17.35 6.59
N ARG A 15 13.07 -16.66 6.78
CA ARG A 15 11.94 -17.17 7.57
C ARG A 15 11.33 -18.43 6.92
N ARG A 16 11.14 -18.44 5.61
CA ARG A 16 10.65 -19.59 4.86
C ARG A 16 11.58 -20.82 5.05
N LYS A 17 12.90 -20.63 4.88
CA LYS A 17 13.89 -21.70 5.07
C LYS A 17 13.94 -22.23 6.49
N GLN A 18 13.71 -21.38 7.49
CA GLN A 18 13.71 -21.73 8.90
C GLN A 18 12.33 -22.15 9.42
N GLN A 19 11.31 -22.16 8.57
CA GLN A 19 9.90 -22.47 8.91
C GLN A 19 9.35 -21.62 10.08
N LEU A 20 9.76 -20.35 10.14
CA LEU A 20 9.37 -19.41 11.19
C LEU A 20 7.99 -18.80 10.89
N ASN A 21 6.93 -19.56 11.13
CA ASN A 21 5.54 -19.15 10.94
C ASN A 21 4.79 -18.85 12.25
N ASP A 22 5.46 -18.99 13.39
CA ASP A 22 4.91 -18.76 14.74
C ASP A 22 4.71 -17.28 15.06
N ARG A 23 5.45 -16.40 14.37
CA ARG A 23 5.39 -14.95 14.55
C ARG A 23 5.38 -14.26 13.19
N PRO A 24 4.37 -13.45 12.90
CA PRO A 24 4.36 -12.65 11.68
C PRO A 24 5.48 -11.60 11.70
N TYR A 25 6.05 -11.32 10.54
CA TYR A 25 6.98 -10.20 10.35
C TYR A 25 6.21 -8.99 9.84
N PHE A 26 6.35 -7.88 10.56
CA PHE A 26 5.67 -6.63 10.26
C PHE A 26 6.68 -5.50 10.13
N LEU A 27 6.52 -4.66 9.11
CA LEU A 27 7.31 -3.45 8.92
C LEU A 27 6.65 -2.32 9.71
N CYS A 28 7.20 -1.97 10.88
CA CYS A 28 6.63 -0.89 11.69
C CYS A 28 6.60 0.44 10.93
N GLU A 29 7.60 0.66 10.05
CA GLU A 29 7.63 1.76 9.11
C GLU A 29 8.23 1.31 7.78
N TYR A 30 7.64 1.74 6.68
CA TYR A 30 8.18 1.58 5.33
C TYR A 30 7.61 2.65 4.40
N ALA A 31 8.21 2.81 3.22
CA ALA A 31 7.69 3.68 2.17
C ALA A 31 7.41 5.11 2.66
N HIS A 32 8.46 5.81 3.10
CA HIS A 32 8.40 7.21 3.57
C HIS A 32 7.77 8.13 2.52
N ALA A 33 6.71 8.84 2.89
CA ALA A 33 5.86 9.57 1.95
C ALA A 33 6.32 11.02 1.67
N MET A 34 7.41 11.47 2.29
CA MET A 34 7.93 12.82 2.13
C MET A 34 8.22 13.16 0.67
N GLY A 35 7.83 14.35 0.23
CA GLY A 35 8.09 14.88 -1.09
C GLY A 35 7.35 14.10 -2.19
N VAL A 36 8.09 13.45 -3.08
CA VAL A 36 7.56 12.63 -4.18
C VAL A 36 7.32 11.15 -3.79
N GLY A 37 7.48 10.83 -2.50
CA GLY A 37 7.20 9.50 -1.98
C GLY A 37 5.70 9.16 -1.91
N PRO A 38 5.39 7.89 -1.54
CA PRO A 38 6.28 6.75 -1.43
C PRO A 38 6.58 6.11 -2.79
N GLY A 39 7.85 5.91 -3.10
CA GLY A 39 8.27 5.21 -4.31
C GLY A 39 8.36 3.70 -4.13
N ASN A 40 8.27 2.96 -5.25
CA ASN A 40 8.52 1.51 -5.31
C ASN A 40 7.66 0.63 -4.37
N ALA A 41 6.54 1.16 -3.88
CA ALA A 41 5.71 0.49 -2.88
C ALA A 41 5.09 -0.82 -3.39
N GLU A 42 4.82 -0.96 -4.69
CA GLU A 42 4.34 -2.21 -5.31
C GLU A 42 5.37 -3.35 -5.16
N ALA A 43 6.67 -3.05 -5.22
CA ALA A 43 7.70 -4.07 -5.05
C ALA A 43 7.74 -4.62 -3.62
N TYR A 44 7.50 -3.79 -2.61
CA TYR A 44 7.35 -4.27 -1.23
C TYR A 44 6.17 -5.23 -1.09
N TRP A 45 5.02 -4.88 -1.64
CA TRP A 45 3.82 -5.73 -1.53
C TRP A 45 3.94 -7.02 -2.33
N ARG A 46 4.71 -7.03 -3.43
CA ARG A 46 5.05 -8.26 -4.14
C ARG A 46 5.82 -9.23 -3.24
N GLU A 47 6.76 -8.74 -2.46
CA GLU A 47 7.51 -9.57 -1.51
C GLU A 47 6.65 -9.96 -0.29
N ILE A 48 5.83 -9.05 0.24
CA ILE A 48 4.92 -9.35 1.34
C ILE A 48 3.95 -10.48 0.97
N TYR A 49 3.31 -10.43 -0.19
CA TYR A 49 2.41 -11.49 -0.64
C TYR A 49 3.10 -12.80 -1.06
N ARG A 50 4.42 -12.81 -1.17
CA ARG A 50 5.20 -14.01 -1.53
C ARG A 50 5.41 -14.96 -0.35
N TYR A 51 5.39 -14.45 0.88
CA TYR A 51 5.77 -15.19 2.06
C TYR A 51 4.68 -15.15 3.13
N ASP A 52 4.19 -16.31 3.56
CA ASP A 52 3.11 -16.45 4.53
C ASP A 52 3.43 -15.82 5.90
N SER A 53 4.72 -15.71 6.23
CA SER A 53 5.18 -15.09 7.48
C SER A 53 5.23 -13.56 7.43
N MET A 54 4.97 -12.95 6.26
CA MET A 54 4.97 -11.50 6.10
C MET A 54 3.55 -10.96 6.29
N MET A 55 3.37 -10.01 7.20
CA MET A 55 2.07 -9.48 7.56
C MET A 55 1.73 -8.16 6.84
N GLY A 56 2.75 -7.36 6.53
CA GLY A 56 2.58 -6.02 5.96
C GLY A 56 3.42 -4.97 6.65
N GLY A 57 2.97 -3.73 6.63
CA GLY A 57 3.67 -2.61 7.27
C GLY A 57 2.86 -1.33 7.29
N CYS A 58 3.35 -0.34 8.04
CA CYS A 58 2.80 1.00 8.10
C CYS A 58 3.61 1.96 7.23
N VAL A 59 2.94 2.66 6.34
CA VAL A 59 3.55 3.78 5.61
C VAL A 59 3.81 4.91 6.60
N TRP A 60 4.98 5.52 6.57
CA TRP A 60 5.27 6.74 7.27
C TRP A 60 5.11 7.92 6.31
N GLU A 61 4.09 8.76 6.49
CA GLU A 61 3.04 8.63 7.49
C GLU A 61 1.67 9.04 6.91
N MET A 62 0.66 9.15 7.76
CA MET A 62 -0.71 9.39 7.29
C MET A 62 -0.94 10.83 6.88
N VAL A 63 -0.52 11.80 7.68
CA VAL A 63 -0.87 13.22 7.51
C VAL A 63 0.31 14.11 7.87
N ASP A 64 0.57 15.12 7.04
CA ASP A 64 1.54 16.16 7.34
C ASP A 64 1.24 16.83 8.70
N HIS A 65 2.28 17.00 9.49
CA HIS A 65 2.22 17.74 10.75
C HIS A 65 2.46 19.24 10.52
N ALA A 66 1.41 20.01 10.47
CA ALA A 66 1.49 21.45 10.35
C ALA A 66 0.34 22.13 11.10
N VAL A 67 0.57 23.36 11.52
CA VAL A 67 -0.42 24.18 12.23
C VAL A 67 -1.08 25.13 11.24
N LEU A 68 -2.41 25.04 11.13
CA LEU A 68 -3.20 25.96 10.32
C LEU A 68 -3.48 27.24 11.09
N HIS A 69 -3.14 28.38 10.50
CA HIS A 69 -3.44 29.72 11.01
C HIS A 69 -4.76 30.25 10.46
N LYS A 70 -5.28 31.32 11.11
CA LYS A 70 -6.56 31.95 10.72
C LYS A 70 -6.52 32.58 9.32
N ASP A 71 -5.37 32.98 8.85
CA ASP A 71 -5.14 33.54 7.51
C ASP A 71 -5.01 32.48 6.40
N GLY A 72 -5.11 31.19 6.77
CA GLY A 72 -5.00 30.08 5.86
C GLY A 72 -3.56 29.60 5.60
N SER A 73 -2.56 30.22 6.22
CA SER A 73 -1.17 29.76 6.14
C SER A 73 -0.93 28.56 7.04
N TYR A 74 0.15 27.82 6.75
CA TYR A 74 0.62 26.70 7.56
C TYR A 74 2.03 26.98 8.05
N THR A 75 2.30 26.56 9.28
CA THR A 75 3.65 26.57 9.87
C THR A 75 4.02 25.18 10.35
N TYR A 76 5.32 24.86 10.29
CA TYR A 76 5.87 23.58 10.69
C TYR A 76 7.31 23.76 11.22
N GLY A 77 8.03 22.69 11.45
CA GLY A 77 9.33 22.62 12.11
C GLY A 77 10.25 23.84 12.04
N GLY A 78 10.44 24.52 13.17
CA GLY A 78 11.25 25.73 13.33
C GLY A 78 10.50 27.05 13.21
N ASP A 79 9.28 27.04 12.65
CA ASP A 79 8.52 28.28 12.40
C ASP A 79 7.99 28.95 13.67
N HIS A 80 7.95 28.23 14.79
CA HIS A 80 7.49 28.72 16.08
C HIS A 80 8.64 29.13 17.02
N GLY A 81 9.88 29.14 16.51
CA GLY A 81 11.08 29.48 17.28
C GLY A 81 11.55 28.40 18.25
N GLU A 82 11.08 27.16 18.05
CA GLU A 82 11.57 26.00 18.77
C GLU A 82 13.07 25.75 18.47
N TRP A 83 13.82 25.39 19.52
CA TRP A 83 15.28 25.24 19.42
C TRP A 83 15.70 23.95 18.67
N GLU A 84 15.02 22.84 18.94
CA GLU A 84 15.32 21.56 18.30
C GLU A 84 14.19 21.24 17.31
N HIS A 85 14.54 21.16 16.01
CA HIS A 85 13.59 20.80 14.96
C HIS A 85 14.32 20.25 13.75
N ASP A 86 13.68 19.38 12.99
CA ASP A 86 14.18 18.78 11.76
C ASP A 86 13.58 19.41 10.50
N GLY A 87 13.15 20.68 10.59
CA GLY A 87 12.59 21.40 9.45
C GLY A 87 11.34 20.74 8.88
N ASN A 88 11.39 20.35 7.60
CA ASN A 88 10.28 19.75 6.90
C ASN A 88 10.13 18.21 7.09
N PHE A 89 10.88 17.58 8.00
CA PHE A 89 10.68 16.17 8.38
C PHE A 89 9.42 15.92 9.22
N CYS A 90 8.46 16.78 9.14
CA CYS A 90 7.11 16.64 9.64
C CYS A 90 6.07 16.89 8.52
N VAL A 91 6.53 17.03 7.26
CA VAL A 91 5.71 17.22 6.07
C VAL A 91 5.96 15.99 5.16
N ASP A 92 5.56 14.83 5.66
CA ASP A 92 5.86 13.51 5.10
C ASP A 92 4.63 12.60 5.09
N GLY A 93 3.44 13.20 5.12
CA GLY A 93 2.16 12.52 5.08
C GLY A 93 1.67 12.14 3.68
N LEU A 94 0.81 11.12 3.65
CA LEU A 94 0.01 10.79 2.47
C LEU A 94 -1.08 11.85 2.21
N PHE A 95 -1.46 12.57 3.25
CA PHE A 95 -2.46 13.63 3.19
C PHE A 95 -1.83 14.94 3.66
N TYR A 96 -2.19 16.02 2.96
CA TYR A 96 -1.84 17.38 3.38
C TYR A 96 -2.48 17.73 4.73
N PRO A 97 -2.03 18.81 5.41
CA PRO A 97 -2.60 19.19 6.71
C PRO A 97 -4.11 19.43 6.66
N ASP A 98 -4.64 19.89 5.53
CA ASP A 98 -6.08 20.09 5.28
C ASP A 98 -6.85 18.81 4.90
N ARG A 99 -6.18 17.64 4.97
CA ARG A 99 -6.70 16.31 4.65
C ARG A 99 -6.94 16.04 3.16
N ARG A 100 -6.55 16.91 2.26
CA ARG A 100 -6.53 16.57 0.83
C ARG A 100 -5.49 15.47 0.57
N PRO A 101 -5.81 14.48 -0.26
CA PRO A 101 -4.84 13.45 -0.61
C PRO A 101 -3.70 14.01 -1.46
N SER A 102 -2.48 13.54 -1.20
CA SER A 102 -1.35 13.70 -2.10
C SER A 102 -1.37 12.61 -3.19
N THR A 103 -0.49 12.72 -4.18
CA THR A 103 -0.27 11.63 -5.17
C THR A 103 0.19 10.34 -4.50
N GLY A 104 0.89 10.43 -3.36
CA GLY A 104 1.27 9.29 -2.55
C GLY A 104 0.07 8.53 -1.98
N ALA A 105 -0.98 9.24 -1.58
CA ALA A 105 -2.23 8.63 -1.12
C ALA A 105 -2.91 7.80 -2.22
N ASP A 106 -2.91 8.28 -3.47
CA ASP A 106 -3.48 7.55 -4.60
C ASP A 106 -2.69 6.27 -4.90
N ILE A 107 -1.36 6.32 -4.79
CA ILE A 107 -0.51 5.13 -4.92
C ILE A 107 -0.85 4.11 -3.84
N VAL A 108 -0.95 4.52 -2.58
CA VAL A 108 -1.27 3.63 -1.46
C VAL A 108 -2.69 3.07 -1.60
N ARG A 109 -3.66 3.88 -2.00
CA ARG A 109 -5.01 3.42 -2.32
C ARG A 109 -5.01 2.32 -3.38
N PHE A 110 -4.23 2.49 -4.43
CA PHE A 110 -4.08 1.47 -5.48
C PHE A 110 -3.42 0.19 -4.94
N LEU A 111 -2.40 0.33 -4.09
CA LEU A 111 -1.69 -0.81 -3.49
C LEU A 111 -2.57 -1.62 -2.54
N TYR A 112 -3.41 -0.94 -1.76
CA TYR A 112 -4.25 -1.55 -0.72
C TYR A 112 -5.62 -1.98 -1.22
N ARG A 113 -5.82 -1.99 -2.56
CA ARG A 113 -7.08 -2.49 -3.11
C ARG A 113 -7.32 -3.94 -2.72
N PRO A 114 -8.54 -4.27 -2.30
CA PRO A 114 -8.87 -5.61 -1.80
C PRO A 114 -8.87 -6.69 -2.88
N ILE A 115 -9.01 -6.28 -4.15
CA ILE A 115 -8.96 -7.16 -5.30
C ILE A 115 -7.88 -6.68 -6.26
N ARG A 116 -7.04 -7.61 -6.71
CA ARG A 116 -6.07 -7.38 -7.79
C ARG A 116 -6.45 -8.23 -8.99
N VAL A 117 -6.44 -7.61 -10.15
CA VAL A 117 -6.72 -8.29 -11.41
C VAL A 117 -5.48 -8.23 -12.28
N SER A 118 -5.08 -9.37 -12.82
CA SER A 118 -3.96 -9.51 -13.74
C SER A 118 -4.41 -10.20 -15.01
N HIS A 119 -4.07 -9.65 -16.17
CA HIS A 119 -4.30 -10.31 -17.44
C HIS A 119 -3.33 -11.49 -17.60
N LEU A 120 -3.85 -12.66 -17.95
CA LEU A 120 -3.06 -13.86 -18.20
C LEU A 120 -2.79 -14.04 -19.69
N SER A 121 -3.85 -14.23 -20.47
CA SER A 121 -3.77 -14.39 -21.93
C SER A 121 -5.16 -14.39 -22.54
N GLY A 122 -5.33 -13.81 -23.73
CA GLY A 122 -6.63 -13.76 -24.41
C GLY A 122 -7.72 -13.14 -23.53
N ASP A 123 -8.78 -13.89 -23.25
CA ASP A 123 -9.90 -13.50 -22.37
C ASP A 123 -9.75 -13.95 -20.91
N ARG A 124 -8.58 -14.48 -20.55
CA ARG A 124 -8.31 -15.03 -19.22
C ARG A 124 -7.66 -13.99 -18.31
N PHE A 125 -8.24 -13.83 -17.12
CA PHE A 125 -7.73 -12.95 -16.06
C PHE A 125 -7.61 -13.70 -14.74
N GLU A 126 -6.62 -13.35 -13.95
CA GLU A 126 -6.47 -13.81 -12.58
C GLU A 126 -7.02 -12.73 -11.64
N VAL A 127 -7.88 -13.14 -10.73
CA VAL A 127 -8.37 -12.33 -9.62
C VAL A 127 -7.71 -12.80 -8.34
N PHE A 128 -7.02 -11.91 -7.65
CA PHE A 128 -6.38 -12.17 -6.37
C PHE A 128 -7.13 -11.44 -5.25
N ASN A 129 -7.70 -12.20 -4.33
CA ASN A 129 -8.24 -11.69 -3.08
C ASN A 129 -7.11 -11.39 -2.11
N THR A 130 -6.83 -10.12 -1.84
CA THR A 130 -5.75 -9.70 -0.94
C THR A 130 -6.18 -9.58 0.51
N THR A 131 -7.42 -9.91 0.84
CA THR A 131 -7.96 -9.78 2.19
C THR A 131 -7.89 -11.09 2.97
N ALA A 132 -8.09 -10.98 4.29
CA ALA A 132 -8.23 -12.14 5.18
C ALA A 132 -9.66 -12.71 5.23
N PHE A 133 -10.54 -12.28 4.30
CA PHE A 133 -11.94 -12.68 4.24
C PHE A 133 -12.28 -13.23 2.86
N SER A 134 -13.23 -14.17 2.79
CA SER A 134 -13.77 -14.63 1.51
C SER A 134 -14.51 -13.50 0.81
N MET A 135 -14.31 -13.40 -0.51
CA MET A 135 -14.94 -12.39 -1.35
C MET A 135 -15.95 -13.07 -2.27
N ASN A 136 -17.22 -12.98 -1.93
CA ASN A 136 -18.27 -13.71 -2.62
C ASN A 136 -19.28 -12.84 -3.39
N ARG A 137 -19.00 -11.57 -3.64
CA ARG A 137 -19.94 -10.67 -4.36
C ARG A 137 -19.29 -9.48 -5.01
N TYR A 138 -18.19 -9.66 -5.74
CA TYR A 138 -17.62 -8.58 -6.53
C TYR A 138 -17.96 -8.76 -8.00
N GLU A 139 -18.34 -7.67 -8.64
CA GLU A 139 -18.45 -7.57 -10.07
C GLU A 139 -17.21 -6.87 -10.63
N LEU A 140 -16.67 -7.42 -11.70
CA LEU A 140 -15.60 -6.80 -12.46
C LEU A 140 -16.21 -6.28 -13.77
N THR A 141 -16.05 -4.99 -14.02
CA THR A 141 -16.42 -4.41 -15.29
C THR A 141 -15.17 -4.24 -16.14
N PHE A 142 -15.07 -4.97 -17.22
CA PHE A 142 -14.06 -4.77 -18.24
C PHE A 142 -14.60 -3.76 -19.25
N ARG A 143 -13.87 -2.68 -19.50
CA ARG A 143 -14.25 -1.62 -20.41
C ARG A 143 -13.19 -1.43 -21.50
N TRP A 144 -13.64 -1.24 -22.73
CA TRP A 144 -12.82 -0.83 -23.88
C TRP A 144 -13.57 0.27 -24.65
N ASN A 145 -12.96 0.80 -25.72
CA ASN A 145 -13.44 2.02 -26.39
C ASN A 145 -14.93 2.00 -26.82
N ASP A 146 -15.45 0.86 -27.22
CA ASP A 146 -16.78 0.68 -27.79
C ASP A 146 -17.63 -0.38 -27.08
N GLY A 147 -17.23 -0.81 -25.87
CA GLY A 147 -17.99 -1.81 -25.14
C GLY A 147 -17.58 -1.99 -23.68
N SER A 148 -18.36 -2.81 -23.01
CA SER A 148 -18.04 -3.30 -21.67
C SER A 148 -18.68 -4.67 -21.45
N VAL A 149 -18.07 -5.46 -20.57
CA VAL A 149 -18.64 -6.70 -20.06
C VAL A 149 -18.52 -6.73 -18.54
N GLU A 150 -19.55 -7.20 -17.88
CA GLU A 150 -19.56 -7.43 -16.43
C GLU A 150 -19.36 -8.92 -16.17
N VAL A 151 -18.42 -9.23 -15.29
CA VAL A 151 -18.12 -10.61 -14.89
C VAL A 151 -18.27 -10.70 -13.38
N LEU A 152 -19.13 -11.59 -12.94
CA LEU A 152 -19.25 -11.89 -11.51
C LEU A 152 -17.99 -12.63 -11.05
N VAL A 153 -17.31 -12.08 -10.05
CA VAL A 153 -16.15 -12.74 -9.45
C VAL A 153 -16.65 -13.93 -8.62
N PRO A 154 -16.19 -15.15 -8.92
CA PRO A 154 -16.55 -16.30 -8.10
C PRO A 154 -16.03 -16.14 -6.67
N ASP A 155 -16.62 -16.87 -5.74
CA ASP A 155 -16.18 -16.87 -4.34
C ASP A 155 -14.69 -17.24 -4.27
N THR A 156 -13.90 -16.26 -3.87
CA THR A 156 -12.44 -16.38 -3.81
C THR A 156 -12.02 -16.37 -2.34
N PRO A 157 -11.50 -17.48 -1.81
CA PRO A 157 -11.06 -17.57 -0.43
C PRO A 157 -10.03 -16.51 -0.03
N PRO A 158 -9.80 -16.30 1.26
CA PRO A 158 -8.77 -15.37 1.74
C PRO A 158 -7.40 -15.65 1.12
N LEU A 159 -6.68 -14.59 0.75
CA LEU A 159 -5.31 -14.64 0.21
C LEU A 159 -5.13 -15.64 -0.94
N SER A 160 -6.19 -15.89 -1.70
CA SER A 160 -6.19 -16.86 -2.80
C SER A 160 -6.44 -16.20 -4.15
N ARG A 161 -6.26 -17.00 -5.21
CA ARG A 161 -6.39 -16.57 -6.60
C ARG A 161 -7.43 -17.43 -7.30
N THR A 162 -8.17 -16.79 -8.19
CA THR A 162 -9.17 -17.44 -9.04
C THR A 162 -9.04 -16.91 -10.45
N GLU A 163 -9.25 -17.78 -11.44
CA GLU A 163 -9.27 -17.40 -12.85
C GLU A 163 -10.70 -17.08 -13.28
N VAL A 164 -10.87 -16.02 -14.05
CA VAL A 164 -12.12 -15.60 -14.71
C VAL A 164 -11.89 -15.42 -16.21
N ARG A 165 -12.99 -15.59 -16.99
CA ARG A 165 -13.02 -15.42 -18.45
C ARG A 165 -14.17 -14.52 -18.84
#